data_316e7969fb033253352dbd6fca6ef787
#
_entry.id   316e7969fb033253352dbd6fca6ef787
#
_cell.length_a   1.000
_cell.length_b   1.000
_cell.length_c   1.000
_cell.angle_alpha   90.00
_cell.angle_beta   90.00
_cell.angle_gamma   90.00
#
_symmetry.space_group_name_H-M   'P 1'
#
loop_
_entity.id
_entity.type
_entity.pdbx_description
1 polymer ?
#
loop_
_entity_poly.entity_id
_entity_poly.type
_entity_poly.pdbx_seq_one_letter_code
_entity_poly.pdbx_strand_id
1 'polypeptide(L)'
;MRERTKKLSLCASHGICTKEALQKLANAGISMYHHNLETSRRFYPNVCTSHTYDDRVNTIKNAKAIGLNVCSGGIFGLGETIEDRIDMAFDLKELKVNSVPINILTPIPGTPFENNKAVEPLEILKTISIYRFIMPKTHLRYAGGRIKLGNYVKTGLKCGINSALTGNFLTTTGTTIEKDKNMVTELGYKI
;
A
#
# COMPACT_ATOMS: atom_id res chain seq x y z
N MET A 1 3.24 -23.79 -10.29
CA MET A 1 2.34 -22.60 -10.27
C MET A 1 2.45 -21.75 -11.53
N ARG A 2 3.64 -21.41 -12.02
CA ARG A 2 3.85 -20.59 -13.22
C ARG A 2 3.24 -21.16 -14.51
N GLU A 3 3.22 -22.48 -14.70
CA GLU A 3 2.63 -23.12 -15.89
C GLU A 3 1.12 -22.95 -16.00
N ARG A 4 0.40 -22.88 -14.87
CA ARG A 4 -1.05 -22.66 -14.83
C ARG A 4 -1.45 -21.19 -14.91
N THR A 5 -0.51 -20.26 -14.76
CA THR A 5 -0.78 -18.82 -14.63
C THR A 5 0.04 -17.95 -15.59
N LYS A 6 0.37 -18.47 -16.78
CA LYS A 6 1.20 -17.78 -17.79
C LYS A 6 0.78 -16.34 -18.13
N LYS A 7 -0.48 -16.00 -17.90
CA LYS A 7 -1.06 -14.67 -18.14
C LYS A 7 -1.11 -13.77 -16.91
N LEU A 8 -0.72 -14.27 -15.72
CA LEU A 8 -0.82 -13.53 -14.45
C LEU A 8 0.56 -13.10 -13.96
N SER A 9 0.65 -11.87 -13.49
CA SER A 9 1.79 -11.37 -12.73
C SER A 9 1.67 -11.82 -11.29
N LEU A 10 2.68 -12.54 -10.79
CA LEU A 10 2.66 -13.09 -9.43
C LEU A 10 3.35 -12.13 -8.46
N CYS A 11 2.68 -11.85 -7.34
CA CYS A 11 3.20 -11.05 -6.25
C CYS A 11 3.38 -11.92 -4.99
N ALA A 12 4.46 -11.69 -4.23
CA ALA A 12 4.72 -12.35 -2.96
C ALA A 12 4.85 -11.35 -1.83
N SER A 13 4.45 -11.77 -0.61
CA SER A 13 4.59 -11.02 0.63
C SER A 13 5.00 -12.00 1.75
N HIS A 14 6.30 -12.10 2.04
CA HIS A 14 6.89 -13.06 2.99
C HIS A 14 7.66 -12.35 4.12
N GLY A 15 7.32 -11.07 4.38
CA GLY A 15 7.96 -10.29 5.43
C GLY A 15 9.37 -9.81 5.06
N ILE A 16 10.26 -9.73 6.06
CA ILE A 16 11.65 -9.33 5.88
C ILE A 16 12.41 -10.47 5.21
N CYS A 17 13.08 -10.17 4.10
CA CYS A 17 13.78 -11.17 3.30
C CYS A 17 15.19 -10.74 2.92
N THR A 18 16.12 -11.69 2.92
CA THR A 18 17.45 -11.50 2.35
C THR A 18 17.39 -11.47 0.83
N LYS A 19 18.45 -10.97 0.20
CA LYS A 19 18.57 -10.94 -1.25
C LYS A 19 18.49 -12.33 -1.88
N GLU A 20 19.09 -13.33 -1.22
CA GLU A 20 19.12 -14.74 -1.66
C GLU A 20 17.71 -15.36 -1.61
N ALA A 21 16.93 -15.07 -0.54
CA ALA A 21 15.55 -15.54 -0.43
C ALA A 21 14.67 -14.93 -1.52
N LEU A 22 14.81 -13.62 -1.76
CA LEU A 22 14.10 -12.91 -2.82
C LEU A 22 14.49 -13.43 -4.21
N GLN A 23 15.77 -13.77 -4.43
CA GLN A 23 16.23 -14.36 -5.69
C GLN A 23 15.56 -15.72 -5.96
N LYS A 24 15.39 -16.55 -4.91
CA LYS A 24 14.67 -17.82 -5.05
C LYS A 24 13.22 -17.59 -5.46
N LEU A 25 12.55 -16.59 -4.88
CA LEU A 25 11.19 -16.21 -5.27
C LEU A 25 11.12 -15.72 -6.72
N ALA A 26 12.06 -14.87 -7.14
CA ALA A 26 12.15 -14.40 -8.52
C ALA A 26 12.34 -15.56 -9.51
N ASN A 27 13.23 -16.50 -9.21
CA ASN A 27 13.47 -17.71 -10.01
C ASN A 27 12.23 -18.60 -10.09
N ALA A 28 11.40 -18.63 -9.04
CA ALA A 28 10.11 -19.34 -9.03
C ALA A 28 9.02 -18.61 -9.84
N GLY A 29 9.31 -17.41 -10.36
CA GLY A 29 8.41 -16.66 -11.26
C GLY A 29 7.65 -15.52 -10.60
N ILE A 30 8.00 -15.13 -9.38
CA ILE A 30 7.50 -13.91 -8.75
C ILE A 30 8.07 -12.71 -9.50
N SER A 31 7.22 -11.76 -9.86
CA SER A 31 7.58 -10.53 -10.58
C SER A 31 7.46 -9.27 -9.71
N MET A 32 6.73 -9.35 -8.59
CA MET A 32 6.50 -8.24 -7.67
C MET A 32 6.63 -8.72 -6.23
N TYR A 33 7.27 -7.92 -5.38
CA TYR A 33 7.34 -8.15 -3.95
C TYR A 33 6.56 -7.07 -3.20
N HIS A 34 5.66 -7.48 -2.31
CA HIS A 34 4.90 -6.59 -1.43
C HIS A 34 5.54 -6.54 -0.05
N HIS A 35 5.97 -5.34 0.36
CA HIS A 35 6.53 -5.11 1.69
C HIS A 35 6.39 -3.65 2.09
N ASN A 36 5.48 -3.36 3.01
CA ASN A 36 5.17 -2.00 3.43
C ASN A 36 6.26 -1.41 4.35
N LEU A 37 6.39 -0.08 4.33
CA LEU A 37 7.08 0.68 5.38
C LEU A 37 6.19 0.87 6.62
N GLU A 38 4.90 0.80 6.47
CA GLU A 38 3.78 0.98 7.41
C GLU A 38 3.56 2.44 7.83
N THR A 39 4.61 3.18 8.19
CA THR A 39 4.57 4.58 8.60
C THR A 39 5.92 5.25 8.34
N SER A 40 6.17 6.45 8.91
CA SER A 40 7.49 7.10 8.86
C SER A 40 8.54 6.40 9.72
N ARG A 41 9.81 6.64 9.41
CA ARG A 41 10.95 6.21 10.24
C ARG A 41 10.82 6.68 11.68
N ARG A 42 10.41 7.92 11.87
CA ARG A 42 10.25 8.55 13.19
C ARG A 42 9.16 7.88 14.02
N PHE A 43 8.03 7.57 13.40
CA PHE A 43 6.88 6.99 14.10
C PHE A 43 6.93 5.47 14.23
N TYR A 44 7.74 4.80 13.41
CA TYR A 44 7.82 3.34 13.31
C TYR A 44 8.02 2.59 14.65
N PRO A 45 8.85 3.08 15.60
CA PRO A 45 9.01 2.43 16.91
C PRO A 45 7.71 2.30 17.73
N ASN A 46 6.71 3.15 17.45
CA ASN A 46 5.39 3.06 18.09
C ASN A 46 4.50 1.97 17.46
N VAL A 47 4.88 1.46 16.29
CA VAL A 47 4.11 0.47 15.54
C VAL A 47 4.70 -0.93 15.68
N CYS A 48 6.02 -1.04 15.71
CA CYS A 48 6.72 -2.31 15.72
C CYS A 48 8.00 -2.23 16.56
N THR A 49 8.16 -3.20 17.46
CA THR A 49 9.35 -3.33 18.33
C THR A 49 10.20 -4.56 18.00
N SER A 50 9.70 -5.50 17.19
CA SER A 50 10.39 -6.75 16.86
C SER A 50 11.44 -6.63 15.77
N HIS A 51 11.37 -5.58 14.96
CA HIS A 51 12.31 -5.26 13.89
C HIS A 51 12.29 -3.76 13.58
N THR A 52 13.34 -3.29 12.91
CA THR A 52 13.55 -1.87 12.66
C THR A 52 12.92 -1.41 11.33
N TYR A 53 12.79 -0.11 11.19
CA TYR A 53 12.42 0.50 9.91
C TYR A 53 13.45 0.20 8.82
N ASP A 54 14.75 0.14 9.18
CA ASP A 54 15.82 -0.18 8.24
C ASP A 54 15.76 -1.62 7.72
N ASP A 55 15.28 -2.57 8.50
CA ASP A 55 15.03 -3.93 8.03
C ASP A 55 14.01 -3.96 6.89
N ARG A 56 12.97 -3.11 6.98
CA ARG A 56 11.98 -2.95 5.92
C ARG A 56 12.58 -2.29 4.69
N VAL A 57 13.30 -1.19 4.87
CA VAL A 57 13.98 -0.47 3.79
C VAL A 57 14.97 -1.39 3.08
N ASN A 58 15.76 -2.16 3.83
CA ASN A 58 16.74 -3.10 3.27
C ASN A 58 16.07 -4.21 2.46
N THR A 59 14.92 -4.73 2.92
CA THR A 59 14.15 -5.72 2.17
C THR A 59 13.69 -5.15 0.82
N ILE A 60 13.20 -3.90 0.80
CA ILE A 60 12.81 -3.21 -0.45
C ILE A 60 14.00 -3.03 -1.37
N LYS A 61 15.14 -2.55 -0.83
CA LYS A 61 16.39 -2.39 -1.59
C LYS A 61 16.86 -3.72 -2.19
N ASN A 62 16.83 -4.80 -1.42
CA ASN A 62 17.18 -6.15 -1.88
C ASN A 62 16.28 -6.60 -3.04
N ALA A 63 14.95 -6.41 -2.92
CA ALA A 63 14.00 -6.75 -3.98
C ALA A 63 14.27 -5.95 -5.27
N LYS A 64 14.53 -4.64 -5.14
CA LYS A 64 14.88 -3.78 -6.29
C LYS A 64 16.21 -4.19 -6.92
N ALA A 65 17.22 -4.54 -6.12
CA ALA A 65 18.55 -4.92 -6.61
C ALA A 65 18.55 -6.18 -7.49
N ILE A 66 17.56 -7.06 -7.34
CA ILE A 66 17.39 -8.26 -8.18
C ILE A 66 16.33 -8.07 -9.27
N GLY A 67 15.86 -6.84 -9.52
CA GLY A 67 14.95 -6.52 -10.61
C GLY A 67 13.47 -6.79 -10.32
N LEU A 68 13.07 -7.11 -9.10
CA LEU A 68 11.64 -7.23 -8.76
C LEU A 68 10.97 -5.85 -8.75
N ASN A 69 9.74 -5.80 -9.24
CA ASN A 69 8.86 -4.67 -8.91
C ASN A 69 8.53 -4.70 -7.42
N VAL A 70 8.36 -3.52 -6.84
CA VAL A 70 8.03 -3.40 -5.41
C VAL A 70 6.71 -2.66 -5.23
N CYS A 71 5.85 -3.24 -4.41
CA CYS A 71 4.66 -2.62 -3.86
C CYS A 71 4.92 -2.34 -2.38
N SER A 72 4.98 -1.06 -2.00
CA SER A 72 5.24 -0.64 -0.61
C SER A 72 4.47 0.63 -0.29
N GLY A 73 3.87 0.67 0.86
CA GLY A 73 3.08 1.79 1.39
C GLY A 73 2.96 1.72 2.89
N GLY A 74 1.84 2.18 3.42
CA GLY A 74 1.62 2.20 4.86
C GLY A 74 0.15 2.20 5.23
N ILE A 75 -0.09 2.46 6.52
CA ILE A 75 -1.42 2.49 7.14
C ILE A 75 -1.62 3.89 7.73
N PHE A 76 -2.70 4.56 7.34
CA PHE A 76 -3.11 5.84 7.93
C PHE A 76 -4.04 5.60 9.10
N GLY A 77 -3.77 6.26 10.22
CA GLY A 77 -4.56 6.17 11.45
C GLY A 77 -3.91 5.36 12.57
N LEU A 78 -2.61 5.02 12.47
CA LEU A 78 -1.86 4.38 13.54
C LEU A 78 -1.56 5.32 14.72
N GLY A 79 -1.87 6.63 14.58
CA GLY A 79 -1.53 7.70 15.51
C GLY A 79 -0.42 8.62 15.02
N GLU A 80 0.04 8.37 13.80
CA GLU A 80 1.01 9.19 13.07
C GLU A 80 0.43 10.55 12.70
N THR A 81 1.30 11.54 12.49
CA THR A 81 0.94 12.88 12.02
C THR A 81 0.90 12.95 10.49
N ILE A 82 0.43 14.07 9.94
CA ILE A 82 0.48 14.31 8.49
C ILE A 82 1.93 14.41 8.00
N GLU A 83 2.84 14.96 8.80
CA GLU A 83 4.27 15.03 8.50
C GLU A 83 4.86 13.62 8.38
N ASP A 84 4.49 12.69 9.26
CA ASP A 84 4.92 11.30 9.18
C ASP A 84 4.50 10.65 7.85
N ARG A 85 3.27 10.92 7.40
CA ARG A 85 2.80 10.40 6.10
C ARG A 85 3.59 10.99 4.94
N ILE A 86 3.91 12.28 5.01
CA ILE A 86 4.71 12.98 3.99
C ILE A 86 6.14 12.42 3.97
N ASP A 87 6.77 12.24 5.13
CA ASP A 87 8.11 11.65 5.24
C ASP A 87 8.14 10.25 4.63
N MET A 88 7.14 9.41 4.94
CA MET A 88 7.01 8.09 4.31
C MET A 88 6.87 8.20 2.78
N ALA A 89 6.15 9.19 2.26
CA ALA A 89 6.03 9.38 0.81
C ALA A 89 7.38 9.71 0.15
N PHE A 90 8.22 10.50 0.80
CA PHE A 90 9.58 10.79 0.30
C PHE A 90 10.46 9.55 0.36
N ASP A 91 10.42 8.75 1.43
CA ASP A 91 11.15 7.49 1.50
C ASP A 91 10.72 6.52 0.38
N LEU A 92 9.41 6.38 0.14
CA LEU A 92 8.88 5.53 -0.95
C LEU A 92 9.32 6.02 -2.34
N LYS A 93 9.39 7.35 -2.54
CA LYS A 93 9.91 7.97 -3.76
C LYS A 93 11.38 7.66 -3.96
N GLU A 94 12.21 7.82 -2.91
CA GLU A 94 13.64 7.53 -2.95
C GLU A 94 13.90 6.05 -3.24
N LEU A 95 13.12 5.16 -2.63
CA LEU A 95 13.17 3.72 -2.88
C LEU A 95 12.65 3.33 -4.28
N LYS A 96 12.11 4.28 -5.05
CA LYS A 96 11.59 4.07 -6.41
C LYS A 96 10.61 2.90 -6.49
N VAL A 97 9.68 2.82 -5.55
CA VAL A 97 8.66 1.77 -5.54
C VAL A 97 7.70 1.92 -6.72
N ASN A 98 7.20 0.80 -7.21
CA ASN A 98 6.33 0.78 -8.40
C ASN A 98 4.86 1.06 -8.05
N SER A 99 4.44 0.68 -6.84
CA SER A 99 3.06 0.84 -6.37
C SER A 99 3.03 1.15 -4.88
N VAL A 100 2.15 2.07 -4.49
CA VAL A 100 1.94 2.48 -3.10
C VAL A 100 0.52 2.17 -2.69
N PRO A 101 0.29 1.09 -1.93
CA PRO A 101 -1.00 0.83 -1.31
C PRO A 101 -1.22 1.81 -0.15
N ILE A 102 -2.37 2.45 -0.15
CA ILE A 102 -2.86 3.30 0.92
C ILE A 102 -3.89 2.48 1.69
N ASN A 103 -3.52 2.06 2.89
CA ASN A 103 -4.42 1.41 3.83
C ASN A 103 -4.94 2.44 4.85
N ILE A 104 -6.17 2.27 5.28
CA ILE A 104 -6.80 3.08 6.32
C ILE A 104 -7.09 2.14 7.49
N LEU A 105 -6.61 2.49 8.67
CA LEU A 105 -6.78 1.66 9.85
C LEU A 105 -8.28 1.39 10.11
N THR A 106 -8.58 0.13 10.30
CA THR A 106 -9.84 -0.31 10.89
C THR A 106 -9.52 -0.86 12.27
N PRO A 107 -9.78 -0.13 13.34
CA PRO A 107 -9.52 -0.59 14.71
C PRO A 107 -10.22 -1.91 14.98
N ILE A 108 -9.51 -2.85 15.58
CA ILE A 108 -10.02 -4.18 15.94
C ILE A 108 -9.88 -4.33 17.46
N PRO A 109 -10.95 -4.71 18.18
CA PRO A 109 -10.90 -4.95 19.60
C PRO A 109 -9.79 -5.94 20.00
N GLY A 110 -9.11 -5.70 21.10
CA GLY A 110 -8.00 -6.53 21.59
C GLY A 110 -6.66 -6.26 20.92
N THR A 111 -6.57 -5.26 20.01
CA THR A 111 -5.30 -4.86 19.39
C THR A 111 -4.76 -3.55 20.01
N PRO A 112 -3.44 -3.28 19.93
CA PRO A 112 -2.88 -2.02 20.46
C PRO A 112 -3.51 -0.75 19.90
N PHE A 113 -4.13 -0.81 18.74
CA PHE A 113 -4.73 0.33 18.02
C PHE A 113 -6.27 0.35 18.10
N GLU A 114 -6.89 -0.45 18.97
CA GLU A 114 -8.35 -0.56 19.06
C GLU A 114 -9.06 0.77 19.38
N ASN A 115 -8.39 1.66 20.11
CA ASN A 115 -8.92 2.95 20.54
C ASN A 115 -8.46 4.12 19.64
N ASN A 116 -7.78 3.84 18.54
CA ASN A 116 -7.34 4.90 17.64
C ASN A 116 -8.52 5.58 16.97
N LYS A 117 -8.46 6.92 16.92
CA LYS A 117 -9.45 7.71 16.19
C LYS A 117 -9.28 7.48 14.68
N ALA A 118 -10.41 7.36 14.01
CA ALA A 118 -10.41 7.32 12.54
C ALA A 118 -9.83 8.63 11.97
N VAL A 119 -9.02 8.52 10.93
CA VAL A 119 -8.59 9.69 10.17
C VAL A 119 -9.75 10.20 9.34
N GLU A 120 -9.98 11.52 9.38
CA GLU A 120 -11.05 12.16 8.64
C GLU A 120 -10.87 11.96 7.11
N PRO A 121 -11.95 11.65 6.37
CA PRO A 121 -11.87 11.39 4.93
C PRO A 121 -11.20 12.52 4.14
N LEU A 122 -11.44 13.77 4.49
CA LEU A 122 -10.82 14.92 3.80
C LEU A 122 -9.30 14.99 4.05
N GLU A 123 -8.84 14.60 5.23
CA GLU A 123 -7.42 14.52 5.54
C GLU A 123 -6.73 13.41 4.72
N ILE A 124 -7.40 12.26 4.56
CA ILE A 124 -6.92 11.18 3.69
C ILE A 124 -6.82 11.67 2.24
N LEU A 125 -7.84 12.37 1.72
CA LEU A 125 -7.82 12.90 0.37
C LEU A 125 -6.70 13.93 0.14
N LYS A 126 -6.46 14.81 1.11
CA LYS A 126 -5.32 15.74 1.08
C LYS A 126 -4.00 14.98 1.02
N THR A 127 -3.83 13.96 1.86
CA THR A 127 -2.63 13.12 1.86
C THR A 127 -2.44 12.41 0.51
N ILE A 128 -3.49 11.84 -0.07
CA ILE A 128 -3.45 11.22 -1.41
C ILE A 128 -2.98 12.23 -2.46
N SER A 129 -3.52 13.45 -2.44
CA SER A 129 -3.12 14.51 -3.37
C SER A 129 -1.64 14.87 -3.22
N ILE A 130 -1.15 15.01 -1.99
CA ILE A 130 0.27 15.27 -1.71
C ILE A 130 1.14 14.11 -2.24
N TYR A 131 0.73 12.86 -2.01
CA TYR A 131 1.42 11.67 -2.54
C TYR A 131 1.51 11.71 -4.06
N ARG A 132 0.43 12.12 -4.75
CA ARG A 132 0.42 12.24 -6.20
C ARG A 132 1.39 13.32 -6.69
N PHE A 133 1.51 14.46 -6.00
CA PHE A 133 2.51 15.49 -6.33
C PHE A 133 3.94 14.98 -6.09
N ILE A 134 4.19 14.28 -4.98
CA ILE A 134 5.51 13.72 -4.67
C ILE A 134 5.90 12.62 -5.66
N MET A 135 4.94 11.76 -6.05
CA MET A 135 5.14 10.58 -6.89
C MET A 135 4.20 10.58 -8.11
N PRO A 136 4.40 11.46 -9.10
CA PRO A 136 3.44 11.70 -10.19
C PRO A 136 3.22 10.48 -11.12
N LYS A 137 4.18 9.54 -11.18
CA LYS A 137 4.12 8.38 -12.08
C LYS A 137 3.86 7.04 -11.37
N THR A 138 3.90 7.02 -10.04
CA THR A 138 3.72 5.81 -9.24
C THR A 138 2.25 5.38 -9.18
N HIS A 139 1.99 4.08 -9.13
CA HIS A 139 0.63 3.59 -8.89
C HIS A 139 0.25 3.83 -7.43
N LEU A 140 -0.62 4.80 -7.17
CA LEU A 140 -1.26 4.99 -5.87
C LEU A 140 -2.51 4.13 -5.84
N ARG A 141 -2.57 3.21 -4.88
CA ARG A 141 -3.56 2.14 -4.86
C ARG A 141 -4.45 2.24 -3.63
N TYR A 142 -5.76 2.22 -3.83
CA TYR A 142 -6.66 1.89 -2.74
C TYR A 142 -6.43 0.46 -2.26
N ALA A 143 -6.28 0.28 -0.95
CA ALA A 143 -6.08 -1.00 -0.31
C ALA A 143 -7.04 -1.18 0.87
N GLY A 144 -6.59 -1.77 1.98
CA GLY A 144 -7.44 -2.01 3.14
C GLY A 144 -8.09 -0.76 3.71
N GLY A 145 -9.30 -0.89 4.24
CA GLY A 145 -10.01 0.18 4.92
C GLY A 145 -10.59 1.29 4.03
N ARG A 146 -10.49 1.23 2.69
CA ARG A 146 -11.03 2.28 1.80
C ARG A 146 -12.51 2.59 2.02
N ILE A 147 -13.27 1.65 2.56
CA ILE A 147 -14.69 1.82 2.90
C ILE A 147 -14.90 2.97 3.91
N LYS A 148 -13.89 3.29 4.72
CA LYS A 148 -13.91 4.41 5.66
C LYS A 148 -14.01 5.77 4.98
N LEU A 149 -13.69 5.86 3.68
CA LEU A 149 -13.90 7.07 2.89
C LEU A 149 -15.38 7.31 2.53
N GLY A 150 -16.25 6.31 2.66
CA GLY A 150 -17.67 6.46 2.33
C GLY A 150 -17.88 7.05 0.93
N ASN A 151 -18.63 8.13 0.84
CA ASN A 151 -18.92 8.82 -0.43
C ASN A 151 -17.69 9.46 -1.10
N TYR A 152 -16.58 9.62 -0.36
CA TYR A 152 -15.35 10.21 -0.87
C TYR A 152 -14.48 9.27 -1.68
N VAL A 153 -14.80 7.98 -1.79
CA VAL A 153 -14.03 7.01 -2.58
C VAL A 153 -13.85 7.50 -4.04
N LYS A 154 -14.94 8.00 -4.66
CA LYS A 154 -14.88 8.57 -6.02
C LYS A 154 -13.97 9.81 -6.11
N THR A 155 -14.00 10.65 -5.08
CA THR A 155 -13.15 11.84 -5.01
C THR A 155 -11.68 11.49 -4.96
N GLY A 156 -11.31 10.43 -4.27
CA GLY A 156 -9.91 10.01 -4.20
C GLY A 156 -9.31 9.57 -5.54
N LEU A 157 -10.13 9.04 -6.47
CA LEU A 157 -9.68 8.81 -7.86
C LEU A 157 -9.31 10.14 -8.54
N LYS A 158 -10.08 11.21 -8.30
CA LYS A 158 -9.76 12.56 -8.80
C LYS A 158 -8.54 13.18 -8.08
N CYS A 159 -8.30 12.81 -6.82
CA CYS A 159 -7.16 13.25 -6.02
C CYS A 159 -5.84 12.53 -6.38
N GLY A 160 -5.88 11.48 -7.22
CA GLY A 160 -4.66 10.86 -7.68
C GLY A 160 -4.55 9.34 -7.51
N ILE A 161 -5.54 8.68 -6.92
CA ILE A 161 -5.61 7.21 -6.95
C ILE A 161 -5.80 6.76 -8.40
N ASN A 162 -4.98 5.81 -8.84
CA ASN A 162 -5.04 5.23 -10.18
C ASN A 162 -4.98 3.70 -10.19
N SER A 163 -5.16 3.09 -9.03
CA SER A 163 -5.20 1.63 -8.86
C SER A 163 -6.04 1.27 -7.64
N ALA A 164 -6.58 0.07 -7.60
CA ALA A 164 -7.32 -0.42 -6.43
C ALA A 164 -7.18 -1.93 -6.28
N LEU A 165 -7.21 -2.40 -5.04
CA LEU A 165 -7.51 -3.78 -4.73
C LEU A 165 -9.03 -3.94 -4.75
N THR A 166 -9.52 -4.99 -5.40
CA THR A 166 -10.94 -5.33 -5.48
C THR A 166 -11.20 -6.74 -4.95
N GLY A 167 -12.42 -7.05 -4.60
CA GLY A 167 -12.77 -8.30 -3.93
C GLY A 167 -12.63 -8.22 -2.42
N ASN A 168 -12.77 -9.37 -1.76
CA ASN A 168 -12.61 -9.45 -0.31
C ASN A 168 -11.14 -9.46 0.10
N PHE A 169 -10.85 -8.82 1.23
CA PHE A 169 -9.56 -8.86 1.90
C PHE A 169 -9.51 -10.04 2.87
N LEU A 170 -8.33 -10.39 3.38
CA LEU A 170 -8.18 -11.52 4.29
C LEU A 170 -9.02 -11.40 5.57
N THR A 171 -9.16 -10.18 6.09
CA THR A 171 -9.81 -9.89 7.38
C THR A 171 -11.07 -9.03 7.27
N THR A 172 -11.36 -8.46 6.09
CA THR A 172 -12.49 -7.54 5.91
C THR A 172 -13.17 -7.75 4.57
N THR A 173 -14.45 -7.48 4.51
CA THR A 173 -15.22 -7.48 3.27
C THR A 173 -14.80 -6.28 2.41
N GLY A 174 -14.53 -6.52 1.14
CA GLY A 174 -14.25 -5.48 0.15
C GLY A 174 -15.45 -5.18 -0.74
N THR A 175 -15.17 -4.64 -1.91
CA THR A 175 -16.17 -4.35 -2.95
C THR A 175 -16.12 -5.40 -4.05
N THR A 176 -17.21 -5.55 -4.81
CA THR A 176 -17.20 -6.44 -5.98
C THR A 176 -16.45 -5.79 -7.15
N ILE A 177 -15.88 -6.64 -8.01
CA ILE A 177 -15.18 -6.20 -9.22
C ILE A 177 -16.08 -5.33 -10.10
N GLU A 178 -17.36 -5.70 -10.23
CA GLU A 178 -18.34 -4.94 -11.03
C GLU A 178 -18.59 -3.54 -10.46
N LYS A 179 -18.80 -3.43 -9.14
CA LYS A 179 -18.97 -2.12 -8.49
C LYS A 179 -17.77 -1.21 -8.71
N ASP A 180 -16.56 -1.76 -8.60
CA ASP A 180 -15.35 -0.98 -8.83
C ASP A 180 -15.19 -0.56 -10.29
N LYS A 181 -15.47 -1.46 -11.24
CA LYS A 181 -15.45 -1.13 -12.67
C LYS A 181 -16.47 -0.05 -13.00
N ASN A 182 -17.70 -0.20 -12.54
CA ASN A 182 -18.77 0.79 -12.79
C ASN A 182 -18.38 2.17 -12.22
N MET A 183 -17.87 2.21 -11.00
CA MET A 183 -17.41 3.45 -10.38
C MET A 183 -16.33 4.16 -11.21
N VAL A 184 -15.36 3.42 -11.74
CA VAL A 184 -14.26 3.95 -12.56
C VAL A 184 -14.80 4.47 -13.90
N THR A 185 -15.69 3.69 -14.55
CA THR A 185 -16.30 4.04 -15.84
C THR A 185 -17.22 5.27 -15.74
N GLU A 186 -18.04 5.37 -14.66
CA GLU A 186 -18.90 6.52 -14.39
C GLU A 186 -18.11 7.83 -14.25
N LEU A 187 -16.85 7.76 -13.83
CA LEU A 187 -15.95 8.92 -13.75
C LEU A 187 -15.22 9.22 -15.06
N GLY A 188 -15.52 8.48 -16.13
CA GLY A 188 -14.89 8.66 -17.44
C GLY A 188 -13.49 8.07 -17.58
N TYR A 189 -13.02 7.28 -16.61
CA TYR A 189 -11.73 6.59 -16.72
C TYR A 189 -11.87 5.27 -17.51
N LYS A 190 -10.80 4.89 -18.19
CA LYS A 190 -10.65 3.59 -18.85
C LYS A 190 -9.99 2.58 -17.90
N ILE A 191 -10.39 1.31 -18.02
CA ILE A 191 -9.82 0.16 -17.28
C ILE A 191 -8.96 -0.67 -18.22
#